data_10375caadbd69ca3793e99f1257de9c5
#
_entry.id   10375caadbd69ca3793e99f1257de9c5
#
_cell.length_a   1.000
_cell.length_b   1.000
_cell.length_c   1.000
_cell.angle_alpha   90.00
_cell.angle_beta   90.00
_cell.angle_gamma   90.00
#
_symmetry.space_group_name_H-M   'P 1'
#
loop_
_entity.id
_entity.type
_entity.pdbx_description
1 polymer ?
#
loop_
_entity_poly.entity_id
_entity_poly.type
_entity_poly.pdbx_seq_one_letter_code
_entity_poly.pdbx_strand_id
1 'polypeptide(L)'
;MQQLRFESSWDKTLSAQDRDYIEKLFNETKGQHHNTIVFSPIRQAINHRNELLITVLVHNFSQNPFTFKGTRLVYSNEHEVLAENLFTLPTFTIPPQVSMPWTFIFPVHQGNALGNGRLEIQ
;
A
#
# COMPACT_ATOMS: atom_id res chain seq x y z
N MET A 1 4.74 -3.42 -19.50
CA MET A 1 4.02 -2.17 -19.20
C MET A 1 3.20 -2.35 -17.93
N GLN A 2 3.29 -1.40 -17.03
CA GLN A 2 2.57 -1.47 -15.75
C GLN A 2 1.06 -1.35 -15.97
N GLN A 3 0.27 -2.15 -15.24
CA GLN A 3 -1.17 -2.16 -15.33
C GLN A 3 -1.79 -1.97 -13.95
N LEU A 4 -2.89 -1.23 -13.90
CA LEU A 4 -3.66 -1.04 -12.66
C LEU A 4 -4.75 -2.10 -12.58
N ARG A 5 -4.83 -2.79 -11.44
CA ARG A 5 -5.89 -3.76 -11.17
C ARG A 5 -6.43 -3.56 -9.76
N PHE A 6 -7.65 -4.02 -9.54
CA PHE A 6 -8.31 -3.98 -8.24
C PHE A 6 -8.68 -5.38 -7.81
N GLU A 7 -8.43 -5.68 -6.53
CA GLU A 7 -8.96 -6.90 -5.93
C GLU A 7 -10.50 -6.81 -5.96
N SER A 8 -11.20 -7.95 -6.07
CA SER A 8 -12.63 -7.95 -6.35
C SER A 8 -13.48 -7.19 -5.32
N SER A 9 -13.13 -7.28 -4.04
CA SER A 9 -13.88 -6.55 -3.00
C SER A 9 -13.67 -5.04 -3.12
N TRP A 10 -12.48 -4.61 -3.50
CA TRP A 10 -12.19 -3.21 -3.76
C TRP A 10 -13.00 -2.71 -4.96
N ASP A 11 -13.00 -3.48 -6.03
CA ASP A 11 -13.69 -3.10 -7.27
C ASP A 11 -15.19 -2.87 -7.03
N LYS A 12 -15.78 -3.66 -6.15
CA LYS A 12 -17.22 -3.57 -5.85
C LYS A 12 -17.58 -2.39 -4.97
N THR A 13 -16.70 -1.99 -4.06
CA THR A 13 -17.03 -1.02 -3.02
C THR A 13 -16.40 0.36 -3.21
N LEU A 14 -15.50 0.49 -4.17
CA LEU A 14 -14.76 1.71 -4.40
C LEU A 14 -15.66 2.78 -5.05
N SER A 15 -15.69 3.97 -4.47
CA SER A 15 -16.45 5.08 -5.05
C SER A 15 -15.81 5.54 -6.35
N ALA A 16 -16.60 6.20 -7.21
CA ALA A 16 -16.09 6.76 -8.45
C ALA A 16 -14.99 7.79 -8.18
N GLN A 17 -15.14 8.60 -7.15
CA GLN A 17 -14.16 9.61 -6.78
C GLN A 17 -12.84 8.98 -6.34
N ASP A 18 -12.90 7.95 -5.52
CA ASP A 18 -11.69 7.25 -5.08
C ASP A 18 -11.02 6.52 -6.23
N ARG A 19 -11.81 5.93 -7.13
CA ARG A 19 -11.27 5.28 -8.32
C ARG A 19 -10.52 6.27 -9.20
N ASP A 20 -11.09 7.44 -9.42
CA ASP A 20 -10.44 8.49 -10.21
C ASP A 20 -9.12 8.92 -9.58
N TYR A 21 -9.10 9.07 -8.25
CA TYR A 21 -7.89 9.44 -7.54
C TYR A 21 -6.79 8.39 -7.72
N ILE A 22 -7.16 7.12 -7.58
CA ILE A 22 -6.20 6.01 -7.73
C ILE A 22 -5.69 5.91 -9.15
N GLU A 23 -6.56 6.07 -10.14
CA GLU A 23 -6.15 6.06 -11.54
C GLU A 23 -5.16 7.19 -11.86
N LYS A 24 -5.41 8.38 -11.32
CA LYS A 24 -4.52 9.51 -11.49
C LYS A 24 -3.17 9.24 -10.83
N LEU A 25 -3.18 8.74 -9.60
CA LEU A 25 -1.95 8.38 -8.89
C LEU A 25 -1.17 7.31 -9.65
N PHE A 26 -1.86 6.30 -10.19
CA PHE A 26 -1.23 5.27 -10.98
C PHE A 26 -0.54 5.88 -12.21
N ASN A 27 -1.22 6.75 -12.93
CA ASN A 27 -0.65 7.38 -14.12
C ASN A 27 0.57 8.24 -13.79
N GLU A 28 0.59 8.85 -12.60
CA GLU A 28 1.72 9.65 -12.15
C GLU A 28 2.91 8.81 -11.70
N THR A 29 2.69 7.57 -11.29
CA THR A 29 3.73 6.74 -10.65
C THR A 29 4.15 5.50 -11.44
N LYS A 30 3.39 5.13 -12.47
CA LYS A 30 3.64 3.88 -13.23
C LYS A 30 4.95 3.88 -14.00
N GLY A 31 5.53 5.04 -14.25
CA GLY A 31 6.76 5.15 -15.02
C GLY A 31 8.04 5.01 -14.23
N GLN A 32 7.96 4.64 -12.96
CA GLN A 32 9.15 4.44 -12.15
C GLN A 32 9.90 3.19 -12.60
N HIS A 33 11.21 3.31 -12.66
CA HIS A 33 12.08 2.24 -13.17
C HIS A 33 12.76 1.49 -12.04
N HIS A 34 11.95 0.78 -11.26
CA HIS A 34 12.45 -0.10 -10.19
C HIS A 34 12.14 -1.54 -10.56
N ASN A 35 12.94 -2.47 -10.08
CA ASN A 35 12.68 -3.90 -10.24
C ASN A 35 12.28 -4.51 -8.90
N THR A 36 11.37 -3.85 -8.20
CA THR A 36 11.01 -4.20 -6.83
C THR A 36 9.57 -3.79 -6.53
N ILE A 37 9.18 -3.95 -5.28
CA ILE A 37 7.87 -3.54 -4.77
C ILE A 37 7.99 -2.11 -4.23
N VAL A 38 7.10 -1.23 -4.68
CA VAL A 38 7.09 0.18 -4.26
C VAL A 38 5.68 0.55 -3.82
N PHE A 39 5.58 1.38 -2.79
CA PHE A 39 4.30 1.84 -2.26
C PHE A 39 4.13 3.33 -2.55
N SER A 40 2.99 3.70 -3.15
CA SER A 40 2.62 5.10 -3.35
C SER A 40 1.46 5.43 -2.42
N PRO A 41 1.56 6.51 -1.62
CA PRO A 41 0.55 6.78 -0.59
C PRO A 41 -0.78 7.23 -1.19
N ILE A 42 -1.88 6.71 -0.65
CA ILE A 42 -3.24 7.12 -1.01
C ILE A 42 -3.89 7.84 0.16
N ARG A 43 -3.91 7.22 1.35
CA ARG A 43 -4.63 7.74 2.49
C ARG A 43 -4.10 7.13 3.78
N GLN A 44 -4.28 7.86 4.88
CA GLN A 44 -4.00 7.34 6.21
C GLN A 44 -5.12 7.74 7.13
N ALA A 45 -5.44 6.89 8.11
CA ALA A 45 -6.51 7.14 9.06
C ALA A 45 -6.25 6.35 10.34
N ILE A 46 -6.94 6.73 11.42
CA ILE A 46 -6.96 5.97 12.65
C ILE A 46 -8.43 5.61 12.89
N ASN A 47 -8.72 4.32 13.06
CA ASN A 47 -10.08 3.86 13.24
C ASN A 47 -10.52 3.94 14.71
N HIS A 48 -11.75 3.51 14.99
CA HIS A 48 -12.30 3.57 16.35
C HIS A 48 -11.60 2.66 17.35
N ARG A 49 -10.80 1.71 16.88
CA ARG A 49 -9.98 0.83 17.74
C ARG A 49 -8.58 1.38 17.95
N ASN A 50 -8.33 2.60 17.53
CA ASN A 50 -7.01 3.23 17.59
C ASN A 50 -5.95 2.48 16.77
N GLU A 51 -6.38 1.82 15.70
CA GLU A 51 -5.47 1.17 14.76
C GLU A 51 -5.14 2.12 13.62
N LEU A 52 -3.89 2.11 13.17
CA LEU A 52 -3.44 2.95 12.06
C LEU A 52 -3.69 2.22 10.74
N LEU A 53 -4.43 2.85 9.84
CA LEU A 53 -4.74 2.33 8.52
C LEU A 53 -3.95 3.11 7.48
N ILE A 54 -3.09 2.40 6.75
CA ILE A 54 -2.29 2.99 5.68
C ILE A 54 -2.76 2.40 4.35
N THR A 55 -3.37 3.23 3.52
CA THR A 55 -3.82 2.85 2.19
C THR A 55 -2.80 3.31 1.17
N VAL A 56 -2.33 2.39 0.37
CA VAL A 56 -1.29 2.65 -0.62
C VAL A 56 -1.64 1.96 -1.93
N LEU A 57 -1.03 2.45 -3.01
CA LEU A 57 -0.98 1.74 -4.27
C LEU A 57 0.30 0.92 -4.26
N VAL A 58 0.16 -0.42 -4.29
CA VAL A 58 1.30 -1.32 -4.26
C VAL A 58 1.70 -1.62 -5.69
N HIS A 59 2.90 -1.19 -6.07
CA HIS A 59 3.43 -1.44 -7.41
C HIS A 59 4.36 -2.65 -7.38
N ASN A 60 4.07 -3.64 -8.20
CA ASN A 60 5.01 -4.72 -8.45
C ASN A 60 5.71 -4.46 -9.78
N PHE A 61 6.86 -3.81 -9.70
CA PHE A 61 7.67 -3.52 -10.89
C PHE A 61 8.58 -4.68 -11.27
N SER A 62 8.55 -5.77 -10.51
CA SER A 62 9.41 -6.92 -10.76
C SER A 62 8.83 -7.84 -11.84
N GLN A 63 9.60 -8.86 -12.21
CA GLN A 63 9.19 -9.86 -13.21
C GLN A 63 8.52 -11.08 -12.58
N ASN A 64 8.32 -11.07 -11.26
CA ASN A 64 7.74 -12.20 -10.53
C ASN A 64 6.51 -11.77 -9.75
N PRO A 65 5.51 -12.65 -9.58
CA PRO A 65 4.37 -12.33 -8.72
C PRO A 65 4.84 -12.15 -7.28
N PHE A 66 4.14 -11.31 -6.53
CA PHE A 66 4.49 -11.04 -5.15
C PHE A 66 3.31 -11.30 -4.22
N THR A 67 3.55 -12.08 -3.17
CA THR A 67 2.57 -12.35 -2.12
C THR A 67 3.21 -12.00 -0.77
N PHE A 68 2.42 -11.36 0.11
CA PHE A 68 2.91 -11.03 1.44
C PHE A 68 2.85 -12.28 2.33
N LYS A 69 4.02 -12.76 2.79
CA LYS A 69 4.15 -13.93 3.68
C LYS A 69 5.11 -13.57 4.79
N GLY A 70 4.57 -13.25 5.96
CA GLY A 70 5.38 -12.79 7.07
C GLY A 70 6.25 -11.59 6.67
N THR A 71 5.72 -10.77 5.79
CA THR A 71 6.47 -9.63 5.24
C THR A 71 6.42 -8.47 6.22
N ARG A 72 7.58 -8.00 6.64
CA ARG A 72 7.65 -6.90 7.59
C ARG A 72 7.53 -5.58 6.86
N LEU A 73 6.49 -4.81 7.23
CA LEU A 73 6.30 -3.45 6.75
C LEU A 73 6.57 -2.47 7.87
N VAL A 74 7.26 -1.39 7.52
CA VAL A 74 7.59 -0.31 8.46
C VAL A 74 7.06 0.98 7.88
N TYR A 75 6.31 1.70 8.71
CA TYR A 75 5.83 3.04 8.40
C TYR A 75 6.62 4.03 9.24
N SER A 76 7.39 4.90 8.58
CA SER A 76 8.31 5.79 9.28
C SER A 76 8.31 7.19 8.65
N ASN A 77 8.71 8.17 9.45
CA ASN A 77 9.03 9.51 8.94
C ASN A 77 10.54 9.73 9.04
N GLU A 78 10.99 10.97 8.87
CA GLU A 78 12.43 11.29 8.87
C GLU A 78 13.08 11.09 10.24
N HIS A 79 12.28 11.02 11.30
CA HIS A 79 12.79 11.04 12.68
C HIS A 79 12.60 9.73 13.42
N GLU A 80 11.54 8.97 13.08
CA GLU A 80 11.22 7.78 13.86
C GLU A 80 10.37 6.79 13.09
N VAL A 81 10.35 5.54 13.59
CA VAL A 81 9.41 4.52 13.14
C VAL A 81 8.09 4.76 13.84
N LEU A 82 7.02 4.93 13.07
CA LEU A 82 5.69 5.22 13.60
C LEU A 82 4.89 3.95 13.84
N ALA A 83 5.09 2.93 13.02
CA ALA A 83 4.43 1.63 13.16
C ALA A 83 5.19 0.57 12.39
N GLU A 84 5.09 -0.68 12.84
CA GLU A 84 5.64 -1.82 12.12
C GLU A 84 4.80 -3.06 12.42
N ASN A 85 4.73 -3.97 11.46
CA ASN A 85 3.98 -5.21 11.64
C ASN A 85 4.38 -6.19 10.54
N LEU A 86 4.14 -7.47 10.83
CA LEU A 86 4.29 -8.54 9.85
C LEU A 86 2.94 -8.78 9.18
N PHE A 87 2.95 -8.92 7.85
CA PHE A 87 1.73 -9.14 7.09
C PHE A 87 1.81 -10.45 6.31
N THR A 88 0.78 -11.26 6.46
CA THR A 88 0.58 -12.47 5.66
C THR A 88 -0.80 -12.37 5.02
N LEU A 89 -0.80 -12.22 3.70
CA LEU A 89 -2.01 -12.01 2.92
C LEU A 89 -2.07 -13.07 1.82
N PRO A 90 -2.47 -14.31 2.15
CA PRO A 90 -2.32 -15.43 1.22
C PRO A 90 -3.19 -15.33 -0.03
N THR A 91 -4.27 -14.56 0.03
CA THR A 91 -5.17 -14.40 -1.12
C THR A 91 -4.89 -13.12 -1.91
N PHE A 92 -3.92 -12.30 -1.47
CA PHE A 92 -3.57 -11.06 -2.16
C PHE A 92 -2.21 -11.23 -2.85
N THR A 93 -2.26 -11.62 -4.11
CA THR A 93 -1.06 -11.77 -4.94
C THR A 93 -1.07 -10.71 -6.01
N ILE A 94 0.04 -9.99 -6.15
CA ILE A 94 0.18 -8.95 -7.16
C ILE A 94 1.00 -9.52 -8.31
N PRO A 95 0.39 -9.71 -9.49
CA PRO A 95 1.14 -10.22 -10.65
C PRO A 95 2.29 -9.29 -11.04
N PRO A 96 3.28 -9.81 -11.79
CA PRO A 96 4.36 -8.96 -12.27
C PRO A 96 3.81 -7.82 -13.13
N GLN A 97 4.39 -6.64 -13.00
CA GLN A 97 4.01 -5.45 -13.76
C GLN A 97 2.57 -5.00 -13.51
N VAL A 98 2.08 -5.23 -12.27
CA VAL A 98 0.73 -4.83 -11.86
C VAL A 98 0.82 -3.96 -10.62
N SER A 99 -0.07 -2.97 -10.54
CA SER A 99 -0.24 -2.11 -9.37
C SER A 99 -1.64 -2.31 -8.81
N MET A 100 -1.76 -2.49 -7.49
CA MET A 100 -3.04 -2.73 -6.82
C MET A 100 -3.12 -1.93 -5.53
N PRO A 101 -4.26 -1.29 -5.23
CA PRO A 101 -4.42 -0.62 -3.94
C PRO A 101 -4.68 -1.63 -2.83
N TRP A 102 -4.23 -1.29 -1.64
CA TRP A 102 -4.48 -2.09 -0.44
C TRP A 102 -4.38 -1.24 0.81
N THR A 103 -5.11 -1.60 1.85
CA THR A 103 -5.03 -0.95 3.16
C THR A 103 -4.36 -1.90 4.15
N PHE A 104 -3.24 -1.45 4.72
CA PHE A 104 -2.52 -2.19 5.74
C PHE A 104 -2.90 -1.66 7.12
N ILE A 105 -3.26 -2.56 8.04
CA ILE A 105 -3.72 -2.20 9.37
C ILE A 105 -2.60 -2.47 10.36
N PHE A 106 -2.19 -1.42 11.09
CA PHE A 106 -1.18 -1.51 12.12
C PHE A 106 -1.87 -1.37 13.47
N PRO A 107 -1.96 -2.46 14.27
CA PRO A 107 -2.67 -2.40 15.55
C PRO A 107 -1.99 -1.52 16.59
N VAL A 108 -0.68 -1.31 16.45
CA VAL A 108 0.09 -0.48 17.38
C VAL A 108 0.85 0.57 16.58
N HIS A 109 0.80 1.82 17.05
CA HIS A 109 1.55 2.92 16.44
C HIS A 109 2.00 3.90 17.52
N GLN A 110 2.99 4.73 17.19
CA GLN A 110 3.59 5.68 18.11
C GLN A 110 3.29 7.12 17.69
N GLY A 111 3.18 7.99 18.70
CA GLY A 111 3.06 9.42 18.51
C GLY A 111 1.93 9.84 17.61
N ASN A 112 2.13 10.93 16.88
CA ASN A 112 1.17 11.38 15.87
C ASN A 112 1.47 10.68 14.55
N ALA A 113 0.86 9.50 14.37
CA ALA A 113 1.11 8.65 13.21
C ALA A 113 0.46 9.18 11.92
N LEU A 114 -0.40 10.18 12.01
CA LEU A 114 -0.96 10.85 10.83
C LEU A 114 0.00 11.94 10.39
N GLY A 115 0.33 11.95 9.11
CA GLY A 115 1.26 12.92 8.57
C GLY A 115 2.09 12.34 7.45
N ASN A 116 3.27 12.89 7.23
CA ASN A 116 4.14 12.51 6.12
C ASN A 116 5.01 11.30 6.46
N GLY A 117 4.42 10.13 6.37
CA GLY A 117 5.16 8.88 6.55
C GLY A 117 5.40 8.15 5.25
N ARG A 118 6.27 7.15 5.32
CA ARG A 118 6.61 6.30 4.18
C ARG A 118 6.51 4.84 4.60
N LEU A 119 5.86 4.05 3.77
CA LEU A 119 5.72 2.61 3.98
C LEU A 119 6.78 1.88 3.17
N GLU A 120 7.51 0.98 3.83
CA GLU A 120 8.58 0.22 3.19
C GLU A 120 8.60 -1.22 3.69
N ILE A 121 9.08 -2.13 2.83
CA ILE A 121 9.37 -3.51 3.22
C ILE A 121 10.76 -3.54 3.85
N GLN A 122 10.85 -4.27 4.94
CA GLN A 122 12.15 -4.46 5.60
C GLN A 122 12.59 -5.90 5.62
#